data_4bdcaa5c51747cd29f3008bbb4e39b82
#
_entry.id   4bdcaa5c51747cd29f3008bbb4e39b82
#
_cell.length_a   1.000
_cell.length_b   1.000
_cell.length_c   1.000
_cell.angle_alpha   90.00
_cell.angle_beta   90.00
_cell.angle_gamma   90.00
#
_symmetry.space_group_name_H-M   'P 1'
#
loop_
_entity.id
_entity.type
_entity.pdbx_description
1 polymer ?
#
loop_
_entity_poly.entity_id
_entity_poly.type
_entity_poly.pdbx_seq_one_letter_code
_entity_poly.pdbx_strand_id
1 'polypeptide(L)'
;MLEKYFSAPKTLRRFRSGISGPHIDAFADDLERDGYAPASAVRYIRAAAHLGCFVQRKGNVLSDIDLNILDSFCRHLRRCRCPHFKRGKISYHAQFGAKLFHRHLVRCGICPSESVQNVPNPALVSAFCDWAQTHRGMKEPTLRRYARSATELLRTLGEDVRQWNARALRDFVLERARLCGKATTRELTTALRAFLRFLNFRGEFRDDLSIAIPAVAHWRLARLPQCLSAEEVDRLIAACDGTTPGRLRDRAILLLLTRLGLRSGDVAGLHLKDIDWSNGTLRVIGKGRYQVCLPLPQDVGDALLRYLECRPANIDTDHVFIRSIAPYRPFASGDGVSSVVKHALRRANIDAPAKGAHLLRHTAATEMLRNGVPLDQAGLVLRHRSIDVTAYYAKADVALLKQIAQPWPEANA
;
A
#
# COMPACT_ATOMS: atom_id res chain seq x y z
N MET A 1 27.72 14.12 -16.38
CA MET A 1 27.01 12.83 -16.12
C MET A 1 26.21 12.27 -17.29
N LEU A 2 25.69 13.12 -18.20
CA LEU A 2 24.97 12.64 -19.41
C LEU A 2 25.83 11.76 -20.33
N GLU A 3 27.18 11.95 -20.30
CA GLU A 3 28.14 11.17 -21.10
C GLU A 3 28.09 9.66 -20.81
N LYS A 4 27.65 9.25 -19.62
CA LYS A 4 27.41 7.84 -19.28
C LYS A 4 26.26 7.22 -20.12
N TYR A 5 25.31 8.05 -20.56
CA TYR A 5 24.11 7.62 -21.24
C TYR A 5 24.06 7.93 -22.73
N PHE A 6 24.86 8.93 -23.17
CA PHE A 6 24.86 9.41 -24.55
C PHE A 6 26.28 9.73 -25.00
N SER A 7 26.72 9.06 -26.06
CA SER A 7 28.07 9.27 -26.65
C SER A 7 28.13 10.38 -27.73
N ALA A 8 27.01 10.71 -28.38
CA ALA A 8 26.97 11.63 -29.48
C ALA A 8 27.00 13.10 -29.00
N PRO A 9 28.04 13.90 -29.35
CA PRO A 9 28.17 15.30 -28.90
C PRO A 9 26.98 16.18 -29.30
N LYS A 10 26.39 15.93 -30.47
CA LYS A 10 25.18 16.63 -30.95
C LYS A 10 23.98 16.39 -30.02
N THR A 11 23.86 15.21 -29.47
CA THR A 11 22.77 14.85 -28.54
C THR A 11 22.95 15.53 -27.19
N LEU A 12 24.18 15.51 -26.66
CA LEU A 12 24.55 16.19 -25.42
C LEU A 12 24.28 17.69 -25.47
N ARG A 13 24.79 18.37 -26.55
CA ARG A 13 24.51 19.80 -26.76
C ARG A 13 23.02 20.09 -26.80
N ARG A 14 22.23 19.29 -27.53
CA ARG A 14 20.78 19.47 -27.63
C ARG A 14 20.07 19.36 -26.29
N PHE A 15 20.47 18.43 -25.44
CA PHE A 15 19.85 18.29 -24.13
C PHE A 15 20.21 19.45 -23.20
N ARG A 16 21.42 19.95 -23.29
CA ARG A 16 21.88 21.08 -22.46
C ARG A 16 21.42 22.45 -22.97
N SER A 17 21.03 22.58 -24.23
CA SER A 17 20.60 23.88 -24.81
C SER A 17 19.11 24.21 -24.58
N GLY A 18 18.28 23.25 -24.21
CA GLY A 18 16.87 23.50 -23.90
C GLY A 18 16.66 24.07 -22.49
N ILE A 19 15.43 24.54 -22.19
CA ILE A 19 15.09 25.09 -20.87
C ILE A 19 15.32 24.09 -19.74
N SER A 20 15.22 22.78 -20.01
CA SER A 20 15.55 21.71 -19.06
C SER A 20 17.06 21.48 -18.92
N GLY A 21 17.87 22.05 -19.80
CA GLY A 21 19.33 21.81 -19.89
C GLY A 21 20.07 21.96 -18.56
N PRO A 22 19.91 23.06 -17.81
CA PRO A 22 20.57 23.27 -16.54
C PRO A 22 20.32 22.18 -15.49
N HIS A 23 19.21 21.44 -15.62
CA HIS A 23 18.78 20.46 -14.64
C HIS A 23 18.94 19.01 -15.11
N ILE A 24 19.27 18.78 -16.38
CA ILE A 24 19.30 17.42 -16.96
C ILE A 24 20.47 16.59 -16.41
N ASP A 25 21.66 17.19 -16.23
CA ASP A 25 22.81 16.47 -15.66
C ASP A 25 22.50 16.02 -14.21
N ALA A 26 21.99 16.93 -13.37
CA ALA A 26 21.61 16.62 -12.00
C ALA A 26 20.45 15.59 -11.93
N PHE A 27 19.52 15.64 -12.89
CA PHE A 27 18.46 14.64 -13.00
C PHE A 27 19.02 13.26 -13.40
N ALA A 28 20.03 13.20 -14.26
CA ALA A 28 20.71 11.96 -14.61
C ALA A 28 21.41 11.33 -13.40
N ASP A 29 22.03 12.17 -12.54
CA ASP A 29 22.65 11.73 -11.28
C ASP A 29 21.61 11.18 -10.29
N ASP A 30 20.45 11.82 -10.21
CA ASP A 30 19.34 11.32 -9.41
C ASP A 30 18.86 9.96 -9.88
N LEU A 31 18.75 9.76 -11.20
CA LEU A 31 18.34 8.46 -11.76
C LEU A 31 19.35 7.35 -11.44
N GLU A 32 20.65 7.68 -11.48
CA GLU A 32 21.72 6.74 -11.12
C GLU A 32 21.67 6.40 -9.62
N ARG A 33 21.59 7.42 -8.76
CA ARG A 33 21.50 7.25 -7.31
C ARG A 33 20.26 6.46 -6.89
N ASP A 34 19.13 6.70 -7.56
CA ASP A 34 17.87 5.94 -7.34
C ASP A 34 17.94 4.51 -7.91
N GLY A 35 19.04 4.13 -8.61
CA GLY A 35 19.30 2.78 -9.11
C GLY A 35 18.55 2.42 -10.40
N TYR A 36 18.15 3.41 -11.20
CA TYR A 36 17.50 3.11 -12.49
C TYR A 36 18.46 2.49 -13.48
N ALA A 37 18.05 1.41 -14.15
CA ALA A 37 18.84 0.78 -15.20
C ALA A 37 19.17 1.79 -16.33
N PRO A 38 20.38 1.75 -16.90
CA PRO A 38 20.85 2.71 -17.93
C PRO A 38 19.86 2.88 -19.09
N ALA A 39 19.29 1.79 -19.58
CA ALA A 39 18.29 1.83 -20.67
C ALA A 39 17.00 2.57 -20.27
N SER A 40 16.61 2.54 -18.99
CA SER A 40 15.46 3.28 -18.45
C SER A 40 15.83 4.75 -18.25
N ALA A 41 16.99 5.03 -17.69
CA ALA A 41 17.50 6.38 -17.50
C ALA A 41 17.58 7.15 -18.83
N VAL A 42 18.11 6.53 -19.89
CA VAL A 42 18.10 7.09 -21.25
C VAL A 42 16.71 7.52 -21.70
N ARG A 43 15.69 6.70 -21.45
CA ARG A 43 14.29 7.01 -21.81
C ARG A 43 13.74 8.17 -20.98
N TYR A 44 14.05 8.21 -19.68
CA TYR A 44 13.57 9.25 -18.77
C TYR A 44 14.26 10.60 -19.02
N ILE A 45 15.56 10.61 -19.31
CA ILE A 45 16.31 11.82 -19.73
C ILE A 45 15.72 12.39 -21.04
N ARG A 46 15.43 11.53 -22.01
CA ARG A 46 14.73 11.95 -23.25
C ARG A 46 13.37 12.53 -22.97
N ALA A 47 12.63 11.96 -22.02
CA ALA A 47 11.31 12.46 -21.63
C ALA A 47 11.40 13.83 -20.94
N ALA A 48 12.43 14.06 -20.10
CA ALA A 48 12.71 15.35 -19.46
C ALA A 48 13.00 16.44 -20.49
N ALA A 49 13.88 16.15 -21.46
CA ALA A 49 14.18 17.08 -22.55
C ALA A 49 12.96 17.37 -23.44
N HIS A 50 12.10 16.35 -23.66
CA HIS A 50 10.86 16.52 -24.42
C HIS A 50 9.83 17.37 -23.66
N LEU A 51 9.68 17.17 -22.35
CA LEU A 51 8.83 17.99 -21.51
C LEU A 51 9.30 19.47 -21.56
N GLY A 52 10.59 19.74 -21.40
CA GLY A 52 11.15 21.09 -21.52
C GLY A 52 10.83 21.73 -22.88
N CYS A 53 11.04 21.01 -23.98
CA CYS A 53 10.68 21.49 -25.32
C CYS A 53 9.17 21.79 -25.46
N PHE A 54 8.31 20.96 -24.86
CA PHE A 54 6.86 21.17 -24.87
C PHE A 54 6.47 22.41 -24.06
N VAL A 55 7.02 22.58 -22.88
CA VAL A 55 6.76 23.73 -21.99
C VAL A 55 7.19 25.02 -22.66
N GLN A 56 8.40 25.07 -23.22
CA GLN A 56 8.94 26.22 -23.93
C GLN A 56 8.06 26.61 -25.13
N ARG A 57 7.57 25.64 -25.90
CA ARG A 57 6.66 25.89 -27.04
C ARG A 57 5.29 26.45 -26.64
N LYS A 58 4.88 26.22 -25.41
CA LYS A 58 3.66 26.77 -24.84
C LYS A 58 3.87 28.17 -24.25
N GLY A 59 5.08 28.71 -24.32
CA GLY A 59 5.43 30.01 -23.73
C GLY A 59 5.59 29.97 -22.21
N ASN A 60 5.69 28.78 -21.60
CA ASN A 60 5.83 28.59 -20.18
C ASN A 60 7.31 28.37 -19.81
N VAL A 61 7.62 28.53 -18.52
CA VAL A 61 8.91 28.23 -17.91
C VAL A 61 8.84 26.96 -17.06
N LEU A 62 9.99 26.45 -16.60
CA LEU A 62 10.00 25.20 -15.82
C LEU A 62 9.27 25.32 -14.48
N SER A 63 9.27 26.51 -13.85
CA SER A 63 8.54 26.77 -12.61
C SER A 63 7.02 26.62 -12.73
N ASP A 64 6.49 26.73 -13.95
CA ASP A 64 5.04 26.64 -14.19
C ASP A 64 4.55 25.19 -14.28
N ILE A 65 5.47 24.21 -14.31
CA ILE A 65 5.09 22.80 -14.47
C ILE A 65 4.29 22.35 -13.25
N ASP A 66 3.00 22.14 -13.48
CA ASP A 66 2.03 21.59 -12.56
C ASP A 66 1.40 20.28 -13.13
N LEU A 67 0.42 19.72 -12.41
CA LEU A 67 -0.32 18.54 -12.87
C LEU A 67 -1.06 18.78 -14.17
N ASN A 68 -1.57 19.99 -14.42
CA ASN A 68 -2.33 20.32 -15.63
C ASN A 68 -1.40 20.33 -16.84
N ILE A 69 -0.20 20.90 -16.69
CA ILE A 69 0.83 20.89 -17.74
C ILE A 69 1.31 19.45 -18.01
N LEU A 70 1.52 18.64 -16.96
CA LEU A 70 1.86 17.23 -17.13
C LEU A 70 0.77 16.44 -17.84
N ASP A 71 -0.51 16.66 -17.54
CA ASP A 71 -1.62 16.01 -18.23
C ASP A 71 -1.74 16.51 -19.67
N SER A 72 -1.51 17.79 -19.91
CA SER A 72 -1.44 18.35 -21.26
C SER A 72 -0.30 17.75 -22.07
N PHE A 73 0.87 17.56 -21.45
CA PHE A 73 1.99 16.85 -22.06
C PHE A 73 1.66 15.39 -22.36
N CYS A 74 0.98 14.68 -21.46
CA CYS A 74 0.54 13.31 -21.70
C CYS A 74 -0.43 13.21 -22.90
N ARG A 75 -1.32 14.19 -23.06
CA ARG A 75 -2.20 14.30 -24.24
C ARG A 75 -1.41 14.63 -25.50
N HIS A 76 -0.42 15.53 -25.42
CA HIS A 76 0.49 15.86 -26.51
C HIS A 76 1.27 14.65 -27.02
N LEU A 77 1.73 13.76 -26.17
CA LEU A 77 2.50 12.57 -26.58
C LEU A 77 1.75 11.68 -27.60
N ARG A 78 0.42 11.68 -27.56
CA ARG A 78 -0.44 10.93 -28.51
C ARG A 78 -0.34 11.45 -29.94
N ARG A 79 -0.14 12.75 -30.11
CA ARG A 79 -0.16 13.47 -31.41
C ARG A 79 1.14 14.22 -31.67
N CYS A 80 2.22 13.86 -30.96
CA CYS A 80 3.47 14.58 -30.98
C CYS A 80 4.10 14.61 -32.39
N ARG A 81 4.48 15.82 -32.84
CA ARG A 81 5.28 16.06 -34.05
C ARG A 81 6.58 16.82 -33.74
N CYS A 82 7.06 16.72 -32.49
CA CYS A 82 8.27 17.41 -32.08
C CYS A 82 9.50 16.84 -32.80
N PRO A 83 10.40 17.68 -33.33
CA PRO A 83 11.62 17.21 -33.94
C PRO A 83 12.46 16.45 -32.92
N HIS A 84 13.09 15.38 -33.37
CA HIS A 84 13.95 14.50 -32.58
C HIS A 84 13.25 13.60 -31.54
N PHE A 85 11.93 13.61 -31.46
CA PHE A 85 11.16 12.69 -30.63
C PHE A 85 10.31 11.76 -31.50
N LYS A 86 10.35 10.45 -31.21
CA LYS A 86 9.64 9.45 -32.02
C LYS A 86 8.13 9.63 -31.93
N ARG A 87 7.45 9.57 -33.08
CA ARG A 87 5.99 9.59 -33.21
C ARG A 87 5.34 8.31 -32.70
N GLY A 88 4.16 8.46 -32.12
CA GLY A 88 3.05 7.51 -32.34
C GLY A 88 2.86 6.37 -31.36
N LYS A 89 3.67 6.12 -30.34
CA LYS A 89 3.26 5.20 -29.27
C LYS A 89 3.31 5.91 -27.93
N ILE A 90 2.15 5.91 -27.21
CA ILE A 90 2.14 6.34 -25.81
C ILE A 90 3.12 5.46 -25.06
N SER A 91 4.32 5.96 -24.86
CA SER A 91 5.30 5.26 -24.06
C SER A 91 5.01 5.57 -22.59
N TYR A 92 4.62 4.56 -21.83
CA TYR A 92 4.59 4.64 -20.36
C TYR A 92 5.88 5.29 -19.81
N HIS A 93 7.03 4.99 -20.41
CA HIS A 93 8.32 5.58 -20.02
C HIS A 93 8.40 7.09 -20.24
N ALA A 94 7.75 7.63 -21.28
CA ALA A 94 7.77 9.07 -21.51
C ALA A 94 6.93 9.82 -20.48
N GLN A 95 5.75 9.31 -20.16
CA GLN A 95 4.89 9.87 -19.10
C GLN A 95 5.55 9.77 -17.72
N PHE A 96 6.08 8.59 -17.41
CA PHE A 96 6.75 8.34 -16.15
C PHE A 96 8.02 9.18 -16.00
N GLY A 97 8.84 9.28 -17.04
CA GLY A 97 10.05 10.11 -17.05
C GLY A 97 9.75 11.61 -16.87
N ALA A 98 8.70 12.11 -17.49
CA ALA A 98 8.24 13.49 -17.27
C ALA A 98 7.84 13.75 -15.82
N LYS A 99 7.09 12.81 -15.19
CA LYS A 99 6.73 12.89 -13.78
C LYS A 99 7.94 12.78 -12.84
N LEU A 100 8.94 11.96 -13.21
CA LEU A 100 10.20 11.89 -12.47
C LEU A 100 10.98 13.20 -12.54
N PHE A 101 11.07 13.81 -13.72
CA PHE A 101 11.75 15.09 -13.90
C PHE A 101 11.03 16.21 -13.15
N HIS A 102 9.71 16.28 -13.20
CA HIS A 102 8.95 17.23 -12.39
C HIS A 102 9.24 17.07 -10.89
N ARG A 103 9.25 15.84 -10.36
CA ARG A 103 9.65 15.58 -8.96
C ARG A 103 11.08 16.01 -8.64
N HIS A 104 11.99 15.88 -9.60
CA HIS A 104 13.34 16.41 -9.47
C HIS A 104 13.33 17.94 -9.35
N LEU A 105 12.60 18.64 -10.23
CA LEU A 105 12.47 20.10 -10.21
C LEU A 105 11.84 20.61 -8.91
N VAL A 106 10.82 19.94 -8.40
CA VAL A 106 10.22 20.25 -7.09
C VAL A 106 11.24 20.10 -5.97
N ARG A 107 12.04 19.04 -5.97
CA ARG A 107 13.09 18.81 -4.96
C ARG A 107 14.20 19.86 -5.03
N CYS A 108 14.50 20.38 -6.23
CA CYS A 108 15.43 21.47 -6.44
C CYS A 108 14.85 22.86 -6.15
N GLY A 109 13.59 22.96 -5.73
CA GLY A 109 12.92 24.23 -5.43
C GLY A 109 12.54 25.05 -6.66
N ILE A 110 12.58 24.48 -7.88
CA ILE A 110 12.28 25.17 -9.15
C ILE A 110 10.78 25.18 -9.41
N CYS A 111 10.14 24.03 -9.26
CA CYS A 111 8.69 23.95 -9.25
C CYS A 111 8.18 24.09 -7.81
N PRO A 112 7.03 24.73 -7.60
CA PRO A 112 6.43 24.74 -6.27
C PRO A 112 6.27 23.29 -5.81
N SER A 113 6.62 23.04 -4.53
CA SER A 113 6.28 21.77 -3.90
C SER A 113 4.79 21.58 -4.15
N GLU A 114 4.45 20.56 -4.96
CA GLU A 114 3.11 20.03 -4.86
C GLU A 114 2.98 19.54 -3.40
N SER A 115 2.56 20.40 -2.50
CA SER A 115 1.57 19.90 -1.58
C SER A 115 0.62 19.17 -2.52
N VAL A 116 0.58 17.81 -2.46
CA VAL A 116 -0.60 17.07 -2.94
C VAL A 116 -1.70 18.08 -2.72
N GLN A 117 -2.37 18.57 -3.78
CA GLN A 117 -3.56 19.34 -3.57
C GLN A 117 -4.45 18.40 -2.77
N ASN A 118 -4.21 18.39 -1.48
CA ASN A 118 -5.26 18.37 -0.53
C ASN A 118 -6.06 19.57 -0.98
N VAL A 119 -7.05 19.38 -1.86
CA VAL A 119 -8.21 20.25 -1.86
C VAL A 119 -8.44 20.42 -0.37
N PRO A 120 -8.20 21.62 0.20
CA PRO A 120 -8.18 21.75 1.66
C PRO A 120 -9.48 21.10 2.10
N ASN A 121 -9.36 20.12 2.99
CA ASN A 121 -10.56 19.47 3.49
C ASN A 121 -11.49 20.60 3.88
N PRO A 122 -12.77 20.57 3.55
CA PRO A 122 -13.69 21.58 4.02
C PRO A 122 -13.38 21.88 5.48
N ALA A 123 -13.37 23.12 5.90
CA ALA A 123 -12.94 23.53 7.25
C ALA A 123 -13.52 22.63 8.34
N LEU A 124 -14.75 22.18 8.13
CA LEU A 124 -15.47 21.25 9.00
C LEU A 124 -14.82 19.85 9.06
N VAL A 125 -14.28 19.34 7.95
CA VAL A 125 -13.57 18.04 7.91
C VAL A 125 -12.20 18.17 8.56
N SER A 126 -11.51 19.29 8.39
CA SER A 126 -10.25 19.55 9.08
C SER A 126 -10.46 19.56 10.61
N ALA A 127 -11.45 20.30 11.10
CA ALA A 127 -11.82 20.32 12.51
C ALA A 127 -12.23 18.94 13.05
N PHE A 128 -12.90 18.11 12.23
CA PHE A 128 -13.19 16.72 12.58
C PHE A 128 -11.91 15.89 12.72
N CYS A 129 -10.96 16.03 11.82
CA CYS A 129 -9.69 15.30 11.87
C CYS A 129 -8.91 15.67 13.14
N ASP A 130 -8.81 16.93 13.49
CA ASP A 130 -8.12 17.42 14.68
C ASP A 130 -8.80 16.90 15.96
N TRP A 131 -10.13 16.97 16.01
CA TRP A 131 -10.91 16.43 17.12
C TRP A 131 -10.73 14.91 17.26
N ALA A 132 -10.79 14.17 16.15
CA ALA A 132 -10.66 12.70 16.15
C ALA A 132 -9.24 12.27 16.52
N GLN A 133 -8.23 13.04 16.14
CA GLN A 133 -6.85 12.80 16.54
C GLN A 133 -6.67 13.05 18.04
N THR A 134 -7.12 14.18 18.53
CA THR A 134 -6.92 14.61 19.93
C THR A 134 -7.74 13.78 20.91
N HIS A 135 -9.04 13.65 20.67
CA HIS A 135 -9.95 13.00 21.63
C HIS A 135 -10.10 11.49 21.45
N ARG A 136 -9.78 10.95 20.27
CA ARG A 136 -9.93 9.50 19.98
C ARG A 136 -8.63 8.82 19.64
N GLY A 137 -7.51 9.54 19.59
CA GLY A 137 -6.20 8.98 19.24
C GLY A 137 -6.19 8.29 17.86
N MET A 138 -7.02 8.75 16.91
CA MET A 138 -7.09 8.15 15.59
C MET A 138 -5.79 8.39 14.82
N LYS A 139 -5.28 7.33 14.18
CA LYS A 139 -4.06 7.41 13.39
C LYS A 139 -4.33 7.98 12.01
N GLU A 140 -3.35 8.67 11.46
CA GLU A 140 -3.37 9.34 10.16
C GLU A 140 -4.00 8.51 9.01
N PRO A 141 -3.69 7.20 8.81
CA PRO A 141 -4.34 6.42 7.75
C PRO A 141 -5.86 6.26 7.93
N THR A 142 -6.33 6.23 9.19
CA THR A 142 -7.77 6.16 9.50
C THR A 142 -8.42 7.52 9.29
N LEU A 143 -7.76 8.59 9.73
CA LEU A 143 -8.23 9.97 9.53
C LEU A 143 -8.42 10.29 8.04
N ARG A 144 -7.43 9.97 7.19
CA ARG A 144 -7.55 10.19 5.72
C ARG A 144 -8.75 9.48 5.11
N ARG A 145 -9.05 8.26 5.56
CA ARG A 145 -10.22 7.52 5.05
C ARG A 145 -11.51 8.15 5.52
N TYR A 146 -11.57 8.54 6.79
CA TYR A 146 -12.76 9.18 7.38
C TYR A 146 -12.99 10.57 6.78
N ALA A 147 -11.92 11.35 6.62
CA ALA A 147 -11.97 12.65 5.94
C ALA A 147 -12.52 12.54 4.52
N ARG A 148 -12.09 11.53 3.75
CA ARG A 148 -12.62 11.29 2.40
C ARG A 148 -14.12 11.03 2.42
N SER A 149 -14.59 10.19 3.33
CA SER A 149 -16.02 9.89 3.46
C SER A 149 -16.85 11.11 3.90
N ALA A 150 -16.31 11.91 4.83
CA ALA A 150 -16.95 13.14 5.28
C ALA A 150 -16.99 14.21 4.19
N THR A 151 -15.89 14.40 3.45
CA THR A 151 -15.84 15.32 2.30
C THR A 151 -16.83 14.92 1.21
N GLU A 152 -16.98 13.62 0.96
CA GLU A 152 -17.92 13.12 -0.04
C GLU A 152 -19.38 13.38 0.40
N LEU A 153 -19.68 13.19 1.69
CA LEU A 153 -21.01 13.52 2.24
C LEU A 153 -21.32 15.01 2.09
N LEU A 154 -20.38 15.90 2.47
CA LEU A 154 -20.51 17.34 2.33
C LEU A 154 -20.74 17.78 0.88
N ARG A 155 -20.04 17.18 -0.07
CA ARG A 155 -20.23 17.46 -1.50
C ARG A 155 -21.62 17.06 -2.00
N THR A 156 -22.20 16.00 -1.45
CA THR A 156 -23.47 15.45 -1.90
C THR A 156 -24.65 16.16 -1.24
N LEU A 157 -24.58 16.44 0.06
CA LEU A 157 -25.69 17.01 0.83
C LEU A 157 -25.55 18.53 1.05
N GLY A 158 -24.42 19.13 0.65
CA GLY A 158 -24.13 20.55 0.89
C GLY A 158 -23.39 20.78 2.20
N GLU A 159 -22.78 21.96 2.31
CA GLU A 159 -21.97 22.36 3.47
C GLU A 159 -22.79 22.85 4.67
N ASP A 160 -24.05 23.24 4.44
CA ASP A 160 -24.96 23.59 5.52
C ASP A 160 -25.54 22.34 6.19
N VAL A 161 -24.80 21.84 7.17
CA VAL A 161 -25.14 20.62 7.89
C VAL A 161 -26.47 20.68 8.63
N ARG A 162 -26.98 21.90 8.93
CA ARG A 162 -28.23 22.09 9.67
C ARG A 162 -29.45 21.70 8.83
N GLN A 163 -29.31 21.66 7.51
CA GLN A 163 -30.37 21.22 6.59
C GLN A 163 -30.41 19.70 6.40
N TRP A 164 -29.44 18.97 6.96
CA TRP A 164 -29.40 17.54 6.84
C TRP A 164 -30.51 16.86 7.67
N ASN A 165 -31.05 15.83 7.12
CA ASN A 165 -32.07 15.01 7.78
C ASN A 165 -31.78 13.52 7.65
N ALA A 166 -32.46 12.72 8.47
CA ALA A 166 -32.29 11.28 8.52
C ALA A 166 -32.51 10.58 7.18
N ARG A 167 -33.46 11.08 6.35
CA ARG A 167 -33.77 10.53 5.03
C ARG A 167 -32.61 10.74 4.05
N ALA A 168 -32.10 11.96 3.94
CA ALA A 168 -31.00 12.27 3.04
C ALA A 168 -29.72 11.48 3.38
N LEU A 169 -29.41 11.32 4.67
CA LEU A 169 -28.30 10.50 5.13
C LEU A 169 -28.46 9.02 4.78
N ARG A 170 -29.67 8.50 4.93
CA ARG A 170 -29.97 7.10 4.57
C ARG A 170 -29.87 6.88 3.08
N ASP A 171 -30.44 7.78 2.28
CA ASP A 171 -30.46 7.68 0.83
C ASP A 171 -29.02 7.73 0.29
N PHE A 172 -28.17 8.63 0.80
CA PHE A 172 -26.75 8.68 0.49
C PHE A 172 -26.04 7.34 0.75
N VAL A 173 -26.24 6.73 1.93
CA VAL A 173 -25.62 5.46 2.26
C VAL A 173 -26.13 4.33 1.35
N LEU A 174 -27.41 4.29 1.05
CA LEU A 174 -28.00 3.27 0.18
C LEU A 174 -27.51 3.39 -1.26
N GLU A 175 -27.37 4.59 -1.79
CA GLU A 175 -26.81 4.83 -3.10
C GLU A 175 -25.36 4.35 -3.18
N ARG A 176 -24.54 4.70 -2.18
CA ARG A 176 -23.14 4.24 -2.12
C ARG A 176 -23.02 2.74 -1.96
N ALA A 177 -23.93 2.12 -1.18
CA ALA A 177 -23.95 0.67 -0.97
C ALA A 177 -24.21 -0.12 -2.27
N ARG A 178 -24.93 0.47 -3.23
CA ARG A 178 -25.14 -0.13 -4.56
C ARG A 178 -23.86 -0.17 -5.40
N LEU A 179 -22.96 0.80 -5.19
CA LEU A 179 -21.72 0.95 -5.95
C LEU A 179 -20.52 0.25 -5.29
N CYS A 180 -20.61 -0.09 -4.01
CA CYS A 180 -19.50 -0.60 -3.21
C CYS A 180 -19.82 -1.98 -2.63
N GLY A 181 -18.77 -2.77 -2.36
CA GLY A 181 -18.90 -4.03 -1.62
C GLY A 181 -19.25 -3.81 -0.14
N LYS A 182 -19.83 -4.84 0.53
CA LYS A 182 -20.26 -4.79 1.94
C LYS A 182 -19.20 -4.26 2.91
N ALA A 183 -17.93 -4.63 2.70
CA ALA A 183 -16.83 -4.18 3.57
C ALA A 183 -16.60 -2.65 3.46
N THR A 184 -16.59 -2.13 2.25
CA THR A 184 -16.43 -0.68 1.97
C THR A 184 -17.63 0.11 2.51
N THR A 185 -18.85 -0.41 2.32
CA THR A 185 -20.06 0.22 2.86
C THR A 185 -20.02 0.28 4.39
N ARG A 186 -19.55 -0.77 5.05
CA ARG A 186 -19.39 -0.80 6.51
C ARG A 186 -18.33 0.23 6.98
N GLU A 187 -17.25 0.36 6.26
CA GLU A 187 -16.23 1.37 6.56
C GLU A 187 -16.80 2.78 6.41
N LEU A 188 -17.53 3.03 5.32
CA LEU A 188 -18.24 4.28 5.08
C LEU A 188 -19.19 4.60 6.25
N THR A 189 -20.10 3.69 6.61
CA THR A 189 -21.06 3.92 7.69
C THR A 189 -20.38 4.17 9.05
N THR A 190 -19.22 3.54 9.29
CA THR A 190 -18.44 3.78 10.51
C THR A 190 -17.82 5.18 10.50
N ALA A 191 -17.28 5.61 9.36
CA ALA A 191 -16.71 6.95 9.20
C ALA A 191 -17.79 8.03 9.34
N LEU A 192 -18.95 7.85 8.70
CA LEU A 192 -20.07 8.79 8.78
C LEU A 192 -20.62 8.92 10.19
N ARG A 193 -20.80 7.81 10.91
CA ARG A 193 -21.21 7.89 12.33
C ARG A 193 -20.21 8.65 13.18
N ALA A 194 -18.92 8.47 12.95
CA ALA A 194 -17.90 9.22 13.68
C ALA A 194 -17.97 10.72 13.39
N PHE A 195 -18.18 11.08 12.11
CA PHE A 195 -18.32 12.48 11.70
C PHE A 195 -19.60 13.13 12.25
N LEU A 196 -20.74 12.46 12.16
CA LEU A 196 -22.02 12.94 12.69
C LEU A 196 -21.98 13.13 14.23
N ARG A 197 -21.31 12.23 14.97
CA ARG A 197 -21.08 12.41 16.40
C ARG A 197 -20.22 13.62 16.74
N PHE A 198 -19.23 13.91 15.89
CA PHE A 198 -18.46 15.14 16.01
C PHE A 198 -19.33 16.38 15.78
N LEU A 199 -20.20 16.38 14.76
CA LEU A 199 -21.12 17.48 14.50
C LEU A 199 -22.12 17.67 15.64
N ASN A 200 -22.63 16.56 16.19
CA ASN A 200 -23.51 16.62 17.38
C ASN A 200 -22.79 17.18 18.60
N PHE A 201 -21.51 16.79 18.82
CA PHE A 201 -20.67 17.34 19.89
C PHE A 201 -20.46 18.85 19.73
N ARG A 202 -20.42 19.36 18.50
CA ARG A 202 -20.35 20.80 18.21
C ARG A 202 -21.67 21.55 18.36
N GLY A 203 -22.76 20.85 18.61
CA GLY A 203 -24.09 21.46 18.71
C GLY A 203 -24.71 21.84 17.36
N GLU A 204 -24.23 21.24 16.24
CA GLU A 204 -24.77 21.54 14.92
C GLU A 204 -26.17 20.92 14.72
N PHE A 205 -26.53 19.92 15.51
CA PHE A 205 -27.83 19.23 15.48
C PHE A 205 -28.51 19.25 16.84
N ARG A 206 -29.84 19.26 16.83
CA ARG A 206 -30.67 19.05 18.04
C ARG A 206 -30.72 17.58 18.43
N ASP A 207 -30.83 16.68 17.44
CA ASP A 207 -30.92 15.23 17.58
C ASP A 207 -29.69 14.52 17.05
N ASP A 208 -29.33 13.35 17.59
CA ASP A 208 -28.18 12.56 17.12
C ASP A 208 -28.50 11.86 15.78
N LEU A 209 -28.20 12.55 14.67
CA LEU A 209 -28.37 12.00 13.32
C LEU A 209 -27.47 10.79 13.04
N SER A 210 -26.49 10.45 13.90
CA SER A 210 -25.67 9.26 13.69
C SER A 210 -26.47 7.95 13.77
N ILE A 211 -27.63 7.98 14.44
CA ILE A 211 -28.58 6.85 14.56
C ILE A 211 -29.24 6.57 13.20
N ALA A 212 -29.43 7.58 12.36
CA ALA A 212 -30.05 7.42 11.03
C ALA A 212 -29.20 6.63 10.03
N ILE A 213 -27.90 6.49 10.29
CA ILE A 213 -27.00 5.74 9.43
C ILE A 213 -27.31 4.23 9.53
N PRO A 214 -27.68 3.55 8.40
CA PRO A 214 -28.02 2.14 8.41
C PRO A 214 -26.88 1.27 8.91
N ALA A 215 -27.20 0.24 9.68
CA ALA A 215 -26.24 -0.80 10.05
C ALA A 215 -26.04 -1.76 8.88
N VAL A 216 -24.78 -2.06 8.57
CA VAL A 216 -24.44 -3.09 7.58
C VAL A 216 -24.28 -4.42 8.30
N ALA A 217 -25.18 -5.36 8.02
CA ALA A 217 -25.14 -6.69 8.62
C ALA A 217 -23.77 -7.35 8.34
N HIS A 218 -23.08 -7.73 9.39
CA HIS A 218 -21.81 -8.41 9.34
C HIS A 218 -21.76 -9.57 10.30
N TRP A 219 -21.98 -10.75 9.76
CA TRP A 219 -21.83 -11.99 10.50
C TRP A 219 -20.36 -12.36 10.57
N ARG A 220 -19.69 -11.94 11.63
CA ARG A 220 -18.23 -12.10 11.83
C ARG A 220 -17.77 -13.55 11.68
N LEU A 221 -18.65 -14.50 11.99
CA LEU A 221 -18.35 -15.92 12.01
C LEU A 221 -18.99 -16.71 10.86
N ALA A 222 -19.63 -16.07 9.88
CA ALA A 222 -20.37 -16.76 8.82
C ALA A 222 -19.47 -17.45 7.78
N ARG A 223 -18.20 -17.09 7.69
CA ARG A 223 -17.26 -17.68 6.73
C ARG A 223 -16.20 -18.48 7.46
N LEU A 224 -15.80 -19.60 6.87
CA LEU A 224 -14.59 -20.31 7.30
C LEU A 224 -13.35 -19.49 6.99
N PRO A 225 -12.29 -19.61 7.78
CA PRO A 225 -11.00 -19.04 7.46
C PRO A 225 -10.54 -19.54 6.09
N GLN A 226 -10.12 -18.63 5.25
CA GLN A 226 -9.50 -18.96 3.97
C GLN A 226 -8.02 -19.19 4.21
N CYS A 227 -7.52 -20.38 3.91
CA CYS A 227 -6.13 -20.77 4.07
C CYS A 227 -5.67 -21.57 2.85
N LEU A 228 -4.38 -21.65 2.66
CA LEU A 228 -3.73 -22.55 1.70
C LEU A 228 -3.50 -23.91 2.37
N SER A 229 -3.41 -24.98 1.56
CA SER A 229 -2.93 -26.28 2.04
C SER A 229 -1.40 -26.23 2.27
N ALA A 230 -0.85 -27.23 2.98
CA ALA A 230 0.59 -27.34 3.20
C ALA A 230 1.34 -27.43 1.86
N GLU A 231 0.85 -28.24 0.93
CA GLU A 231 1.42 -28.42 -0.41
C GLU A 231 1.37 -27.13 -1.24
N GLU A 232 0.31 -26.32 -1.07
CA GLU A 232 0.21 -25.02 -1.72
C GLU A 232 1.21 -24.01 -1.14
N VAL A 233 1.44 -24.05 0.18
CA VAL A 233 2.47 -23.22 0.83
C VAL A 233 3.85 -23.59 0.33
N ASP A 234 4.18 -24.87 0.24
CA ASP A 234 5.48 -25.36 -0.25
C ASP A 234 5.68 -24.98 -1.73
N ARG A 235 4.69 -25.13 -2.56
CA ARG A 235 4.72 -24.67 -3.97
C ARG A 235 4.90 -23.15 -4.06
N LEU A 236 4.25 -22.39 -3.16
CA LEU A 236 4.35 -20.94 -3.14
C LEU A 236 5.76 -20.49 -2.80
N ILE A 237 6.40 -21.14 -1.81
CA ILE A 237 7.78 -20.85 -1.39
C ILE A 237 8.75 -21.28 -2.50
N ALA A 238 8.59 -22.47 -3.09
CA ALA A 238 9.40 -22.97 -4.20
C ALA A 238 9.32 -22.09 -5.45
N ALA A 239 8.16 -21.48 -5.72
CA ALA A 239 8.01 -20.52 -6.82
C ALA A 239 8.85 -19.24 -6.65
N CYS A 240 9.47 -19.04 -5.48
CA CYS A 240 10.43 -17.98 -5.21
C CYS A 240 11.88 -18.45 -5.20
N ASP A 241 12.16 -19.70 -5.53
CA ASP A 241 13.52 -20.22 -5.68
C ASP A 241 14.24 -19.50 -6.83
N GLY A 242 15.52 -19.20 -6.61
CA GLY A 242 16.37 -18.50 -7.55
C GLY A 242 17.38 -17.60 -6.87
N THR A 243 18.32 -17.06 -7.65
CA THR A 243 19.47 -16.30 -7.19
C THR A 243 19.30 -14.79 -7.34
N THR A 244 18.20 -14.33 -7.97
CA THR A 244 18.00 -12.88 -8.15
C THR A 244 17.58 -12.21 -6.83
N PRO A 245 18.06 -11.00 -6.53
CA PRO A 245 17.71 -10.28 -5.29
C PRO A 245 16.20 -10.20 -5.03
N GLY A 246 15.39 -10.05 -6.11
CA GLY A 246 13.94 -10.02 -6.00
C GLY A 246 13.32 -11.35 -5.57
N ARG A 247 13.86 -12.49 -6.04
CA ARG A 247 13.40 -13.84 -5.64
C ARG A 247 13.78 -14.15 -4.20
N LEU A 248 15.03 -13.87 -3.84
CA LEU A 248 15.53 -14.06 -2.46
C LEU A 248 14.73 -13.22 -1.47
N ARG A 249 14.46 -11.94 -1.78
CA ARG A 249 13.58 -11.09 -0.99
C ARG A 249 12.18 -11.68 -0.85
N ASP A 250 11.56 -12.07 -1.98
CA ASP A 250 10.20 -12.60 -1.97
C ASP A 250 10.10 -13.87 -1.13
N ARG A 251 11.11 -14.77 -1.22
CA ARG A 251 11.19 -15.99 -0.39
C ARG A 251 11.26 -15.66 1.10
N ALA A 252 12.14 -14.76 1.51
CA ALA A 252 12.27 -14.34 2.92
C ALA A 252 10.95 -13.73 3.44
N ILE A 253 10.28 -12.91 2.65
CA ILE A 253 8.97 -12.34 2.98
C ILE A 253 7.92 -13.44 3.17
N LEU A 254 7.85 -14.40 2.25
CA LEU A 254 6.88 -15.50 2.33
C LEU A 254 7.10 -16.35 3.58
N LEU A 255 8.35 -16.69 3.90
CA LEU A 255 8.69 -17.46 5.10
C LEU A 255 8.31 -16.71 6.39
N LEU A 256 8.58 -15.42 6.50
CA LEU A 256 8.14 -14.59 7.63
C LEU A 256 6.60 -14.61 7.80
N LEU A 257 5.87 -14.58 6.69
CA LEU A 257 4.40 -14.58 6.72
C LEU A 257 3.83 -15.95 7.06
N THR A 258 4.43 -17.04 6.55
CA THR A 258 3.91 -18.41 6.70
C THR A 258 4.37 -19.06 8.00
N ARG A 259 5.64 -18.86 8.45
CA ARG A 259 6.18 -19.47 9.67
C ARG A 259 5.81 -18.68 10.92
N LEU A 260 5.92 -17.34 10.87
CA LEU A 260 5.69 -16.47 12.03
C LEU A 260 4.32 -15.76 11.99
N GLY A 261 3.56 -15.93 10.93
CA GLY A 261 2.24 -15.29 10.80
C GLY A 261 2.28 -13.75 10.90
N LEU A 262 3.38 -13.09 10.52
CA LEU A 262 3.54 -11.65 10.65
C LEU A 262 2.49 -10.88 9.85
N ARG A 263 2.15 -9.68 10.29
CA ARG A 263 1.32 -8.78 9.48
C ARG A 263 2.15 -8.15 8.37
N SER A 264 1.55 -7.89 7.22
CA SER A 264 2.24 -7.23 6.09
C SER A 264 2.91 -5.91 6.48
N GLY A 265 2.30 -5.15 7.38
CA GLY A 265 2.88 -3.91 7.90
C GLY A 265 4.10 -4.14 8.78
N ASP A 266 4.12 -5.23 9.55
CA ASP A 266 5.26 -5.58 10.39
C ASP A 266 6.47 -5.98 9.52
N VAL A 267 6.22 -6.78 8.46
CA VAL A 267 7.27 -7.15 7.50
C VAL A 267 7.79 -5.93 6.72
N ALA A 268 6.89 -5.04 6.28
CA ALA A 268 7.30 -3.82 5.58
C ALA A 268 8.13 -2.87 6.44
N GLY A 269 7.84 -2.81 7.73
CA GLY A 269 8.52 -1.95 8.71
C GLY A 269 9.65 -2.62 9.48
N LEU A 270 10.10 -3.81 9.07
CA LEU A 270 11.18 -4.53 9.75
C LEU A 270 12.53 -3.85 9.49
N HIS A 271 13.29 -3.58 10.54
CA HIS A 271 14.62 -2.98 10.50
C HIS A 271 15.72 -4.01 10.77
N LEU A 272 16.95 -3.74 10.29
CA LEU A 272 18.10 -4.62 10.49
C LEU A 272 18.38 -4.86 11.99
N LYS A 273 18.24 -3.84 12.82
CA LYS A 273 18.40 -3.90 14.28
C LYS A 273 17.33 -4.73 15.01
N ASP A 274 16.27 -5.13 14.31
CA ASP A 274 15.19 -5.93 14.89
C ASP A 274 15.48 -7.42 14.82
N ILE A 275 16.56 -7.82 14.14
CA ILE A 275 17.03 -9.21 14.03
C ILE A 275 18.21 -9.40 14.98
N ASP A 276 18.01 -10.22 15.99
CA ASP A 276 19.07 -10.63 16.90
C ASP A 276 19.60 -12.00 16.43
N TRP A 277 20.70 -11.95 15.68
CA TRP A 277 21.34 -13.13 15.12
C TRP A 277 21.99 -14.01 16.19
N SER A 278 22.48 -13.39 17.28
CA SER A 278 23.16 -14.11 18.37
C SER A 278 22.18 -14.95 19.17
N ASN A 279 20.99 -14.44 19.43
CA ASN A 279 19.97 -15.12 20.21
C ASN A 279 18.91 -15.82 19.32
N GLY A 280 19.03 -15.73 17.98
CA GLY A 280 18.06 -16.31 17.06
C GLY A 280 16.65 -15.77 17.28
N THR A 281 16.50 -14.44 17.48
CA THR A 281 15.21 -13.84 17.75
C THR A 281 14.90 -12.66 16.83
N LEU A 282 13.61 -12.42 16.61
CA LEU A 282 13.07 -11.33 15.81
C LEU A 282 12.18 -10.43 16.68
N ARG A 283 12.55 -9.17 16.82
CA ARG A 283 11.76 -8.17 17.53
C ARG A 283 10.72 -7.55 16.57
N VAL A 284 9.45 -7.60 16.96
CA VAL A 284 8.35 -7.06 16.14
C VAL A 284 7.53 -6.07 16.96
N ILE A 285 7.30 -4.88 16.40
CA ILE A 285 6.48 -3.85 17.03
C ILE A 285 5.06 -3.95 16.49
N GLY A 286 4.13 -4.43 17.32
CA GLY A 286 2.72 -4.60 16.94
C GLY A 286 1.91 -3.30 16.92
N LYS A 287 0.67 -3.41 16.44
CA LYS A 287 -0.31 -2.31 16.51
C LYS A 287 -0.60 -1.99 17.98
N GLY A 288 -0.16 -0.82 18.44
CA GLY A 288 -0.27 -0.41 19.86
C GLY A 288 1.07 -0.24 20.55
N ARG A 289 2.20 -0.33 19.81
CA ARG A 289 3.59 -0.22 20.29
C ARG A 289 4.05 -1.34 21.26
N TYR A 290 3.29 -2.43 21.40
CA TYR A 290 3.79 -3.59 22.12
C TYR A 290 4.91 -4.26 21.32
N GLN A 291 6.07 -4.38 21.94
CA GLN A 291 7.21 -5.13 21.39
C GLN A 291 7.09 -6.58 21.82
N VAL A 292 7.28 -7.48 20.88
CA VAL A 292 7.32 -8.92 21.11
C VAL A 292 8.57 -9.48 20.42
N CYS A 293 9.33 -10.29 21.13
CA CYS A 293 10.42 -11.10 20.56
C CYS A 293 9.84 -12.44 20.16
N LEU A 294 10.04 -12.82 18.92
CA LEU A 294 9.65 -14.13 18.37
C LEU A 294 10.91 -14.94 18.10
N PRO A 295 10.91 -16.26 18.29
CA PRO A 295 12.00 -17.09 17.82
C PRO A 295 12.14 -16.97 16.30
N LEU A 296 13.36 -16.95 15.80
CA LEU A 296 13.68 -16.92 14.38
C LEU A 296 13.96 -18.35 13.89
N PRO A 297 13.04 -19.02 13.19
CA PRO A 297 13.29 -20.34 12.63
C PRO A 297 14.48 -20.33 11.67
N GLN A 298 15.21 -21.45 11.61
CA GLN A 298 16.43 -21.54 10.81
C GLN A 298 16.18 -21.24 9.31
N ASP A 299 15.10 -21.78 8.74
CA ASP A 299 14.74 -21.57 7.34
C ASP A 299 14.43 -20.10 7.03
N VAL A 300 13.86 -19.37 7.99
CA VAL A 300 13.62 -17.92 7.89
C VAL A 300 14.92 -17.14 7.99
N GLY A 301 15.78 -17.50 8.96
CA GLY A 301 17.09 -16.87 9.14
C GLY A 301 17.98 -17.01 7.92
N ASP A 302 18.09 -18.22 7.38
CA ASP A 302 18.86 -18.50 6.16
C ASP A 302 18.36 -17.72 4.95
N ALA A 303 17.04 -17.61 4.79
CA ALA A 303 16.47 -16.85 3.69
C ALA A 303 16.71 -15.33 3.85
N LEU A 304 16.67 -14.81 5.07
CA LEU A 304 17.01 -13.42 5.37
C LEU A 304 18.49 -13.13 5.06
N LEU A 305 19.42 -13.99 5.50
CA LEU A 305 20.85 -13.85 5.23
C LEU A 305 21.15 -13.82 3.74
N ARG A 306 20.65 -14.81 2.99
CA ARG A 306 20.80 -14.87 1.52
C ARG A 306 20.28 -13.62 0.82
N TYR A 307 19.16 -13.07 1.29
CA TYR A 307 18.63 -11.83 0.74
C TYR A 307 19.52 -10.64 1.09
N LEU A 308 19.98 -10.52 2.35
CA LEU A 308 20.83 -9.41 2.81
C LEU A 308 22.16 -9.36 2.10
N GLU A 309 22.77 -10.51 1.79
CA GLU A 309 24.01 -10.61 0.99
C GLU A 309 23.86 -10.03 -0.42
N CYS A 310 22.66 -10.17 -1.01
CA CYS A 310 22.35 -9.68 -2.36
C CYS A 310 21.63 -8.32 -2.36
N ARG A 311 21.31 -7.78 -1.18
CA ARG A 311 20.62 -6.49 -1.06
C ARG A 311 21.56 -5.37 -1.53
N PRO A 312 21.09 -4.44 -2.40
CA PRO A 312 21.92 -3.30 -2.82
C PRO A 312 22.48 -2.52 -1.63
N ALA A 313 23.81 -2.40 -1.55
CA ALA A 313 24.50 -1.78 -0.42
C ALA A 313 24.37 -0.24 -0.39
N ASN A 314 24.18 0.38 -1.54
CA ASN A 314 24.22 1.86 -1.70
C ASN A 314 22.89 2.55 -1.34
N ILE A 315 22.07 1.95 -0.49
CA ILE A 315 20.77 2.52 -0.11
C ILE A 315 20.85 2.90 1.36
N ASP A 316 20.72 4.19 1.62
CA ASP A 316 20.67 4.76 2.97
C ASP A 316 19.33 4.42 3.65
N THR A 317 19.22 3.19 4.14
CA THR A 317 18.09 2.73 4.93
C THR A 317 18.43 1.51 5.76
N ASP A 318 17.93 1.48 6.98
CA ASP A 318 18.04 0.35 7.90
C ASP A 318 16.86 -0.65 7.78
N HIS A 319 15.91 -0.42 6.88
CA HIS A 319 14.83 -1.38 6.61
C HIS A 319 15.40 -2.65 5.99
N VAL A 320 14.93 -3.81 6.44
CA VAL A 320 15.32 -5.10 5.87
C VAL A 320 14.88 -5.18 4.41
N PHE A 321 13.61 -4.91 4.14
CA PHE A 321 13.03 -5.11 2.82
C PHE A 321 12.88 -3.83 2.02
N ILE A 322 13.39 -3.88 0.80
CA ILE A 322 13.29 -2.80 -0.17
C ILE A 322 12.64 -3.29 -1.46
N ARG A 323 12.18 -2.36 -2.28
CA ARG A 323 11.66 -2.67 -3.62
C ARG A 323 12.75 -3.28 -4.49
N SER A 324 12.38 -4.25 -5.34
CA SER A 324 13.30 -4.89 -6.30
C SER A 324 13.45 -4.14 -7.61
N ILE A 325 12.75 -3.02 -7.76
CA ILE A 325 12.82 -2.14 -8.92
C ILE A 325 13.00 -0.70 -8.46
N ALA A 326 13.78 0.04 -9.22
CA ALA A 326 14.04 1.46 -8.93
C ALA A 326 12.74 2.31 -8.86
N PRO A 327 12.72 3.33 -7.99
CA PRO A 327 13.75 3.64 -7.03
C PRO A 327 13.81 2.60 -5.91
N TYR A 328 15.01 2.16 -5.56
CA TYR A 328 15.23 1.21 -4.47
C TYR A 328 14.97 1.91 -3.13
N ARG A 329 13.77 1.72 -2.61
CA ARG A 329 13.29 2.32 -1.35
C ARG A 329 12.57 1.28 -0.52
N PRO A 330 12.46 1.48 0.81
CA PRO A 330 11.60 0.66 1.65
C PRO A 330 10.17 0.60 1.11
N PHE A 331 9.44 -0.43 1.48
CA PHE A 331 8.00 -0.48 1.22
C PHE A 331 7.30 0.65 1.99
N ALA A 332 6.50 1.45 1.31
CA ALA A 332 5.75 2.54 1.95
C ALA A 332 4.65 2.03 2.91
N SER A 333 4.18 0.80 2.70
CA SER A 333 3.14 0.16 3.51
C SER A 333 3.15 -1.36 3.30
N GLY A 334 2.33 -2.07 4.07
CA GLY A 334 2.09 -3.51 3.89
C GLY A 334 1.50 -3.90 2.52
N ASP A 335 1.03 -2.94 1.71
CA ASP A 335 0.53 -3.22 0.36
C ASP A 335 1.64 -3.71 -0.57
N GLY A 336 2.87 -3.23 -0.37
CA GLY A 336 4.04 -3.72 -1.09
C GLY A 336 4.28 -5.21 -0.83
N VAL A 337 4.20 -5.63 0.43
CA VAL A 337 4.30 -7.03 0.85
C VAL A 337 3.12 -7.85 0.28
N SER A 338 1.90 -7.32 0.32
CA SER A 338 0.73 -7.97 -0.29
C SER A 338 0.89 -8.15 -1.79
N SER A 339 1.54 -7.21 -2.48
CA SER A 339 1.86 -7.32 -3.91
C SER A 339 2.87 -8.45 -4.18
N VAL A 340 3.87 -8.63 -3.31
CA VAL A 340 4.81 -9.76 -3.38
C VAL A 340 4.06 -11.09 -3.32
N VAL A 341 3.18 -11.26 -2.33
CA VAL A 341 2.35 -12.47 -2.20
C VAL A 341 1.50 -12.71 -3.45
N LYS A 342 0.84 -11.67 -3.96
CA LYS A 342 0.02 -11.75 -5.18
C LYS A 342 0.83 -12.24 -6.39
N HIS A 343 2.05 -11.74 -6.56
CA HIS A 343 2.92 -12.17 -7.64
C HIS A 343 3.44 -13.59 -7.43
N ALA A 344 3.76 -13.99 -6.19
CA ALA A 344 4.17 -15.35 -5.87
C ALA A 344 3.06 -16.37 -6.15
N LEU A 345 1.80 -16.09 -5.75
CA LEU A 345 0.64 -16.93 -6.05
C LEU A 345 0.46 -17.15 -7.57
N ARG A 346 0.64 -16.08 -8.37
CA ARG A 346 0.58 -16.19 -9.83
C ARG A 346 1.71 -17.08 -10.38
N ARG A 347 2.92 -16.92 -9.85
CA ARG A 347 4.08 -17.75 -10.28
C ARG A 347 3.91 -19.21 -9.93
N ALA A 348 3.32 -19.49 -8.78
CA ALA A 348 3.03 -20.84 -8.31
C ALA A 348 1.79 -21.46 -8.98
N ASN A 349 1.08 -20.69 -9.82
CA ASN A 349 -0.20 -21.07 -10.42
C ASN A 349 -1.22 -21.54 -9.37
N ILE A 350 -1.33 -20.79 -8.27
CA ILE A 350 -2.28 -21.04 -7.17
C ILE A 350 -3.45 -20.06 -7.31
N ASP A 351 -4.66 -20.62 -7.52
CA ASP A 351 -5.89 -19.82 -7.49
C ASP A 351 -6.43 -19.75 -6.07
N ALA A 352 -5.89 -18.82 -5.31
CA ALA A 352 -6.27 -18.61 -3.93
C ALA A 352 -7.53 -17.74 -3.79
N PRO A 353 -8.37 -18.00 -2.78
CA PRO A 353 -9.60 -17.25 -2.51
C PRO A 353 -9.33 -15.78 -2.13
N ALA A 354 -8.13 -15.48 -1.64
CA ALA A 354 -7.64 -14.14 -1.35
C ALA A 354 -6.20 -13.99 -1.88
N LYS A 355 -5.82 -12.79 -2.32
CA LYS A 355 -4.55 -12.55 -3.04
C LYS A 355 -3.64 -11.57 -2.30
N GLY A 356 -3.55 -11.65 -0.99
CA GLY A 356 -2.72 -10.76 -0.18
C GLY A 356 -2.08 -11.44 1.02
N ALA A 357 -1.18 -10.71 1.70
CA ALA A 357 -0.41 -11.23 2.83
C ALA A 357 -1.28 -11.76 3.99
N HIS A 358 -2.51 -11.26 4.11
CA HIS A 358 -3.44 -11.72 5.15
C HIS A 358 -3.84 -13.20 4.99
N LEU A 359 -3.90 -13.69 3.74
CA LEU A 359 -4.10 -15.11 3.45
C LEU A 359 -3.05 -15.99 4.14
N LEU A 360 -1.76 -15.64 3.99
CA LEU A 360 -0.66 -16.43 4.59
C LEU A 360 -0.68 -16.39 6.11
N ARG A 361 -1.07 -15.27 6.70
CA ARG A 361 -1.28 -15.18 8.14
C ARG A 361 -2.47 -16.04 8.60
N HIS A 362 -3.56 -16.11 7.83
CA HIS A 362 -4.66 -17.03 8.10
C HIS A 362 -4.20 -18.49 7.99
N THR A 363 -3.38 -18.80 6.99
CA THR A 363 -2.77 -20.12 6.81
C THR A 363 -1.91 -20.50 8.02
N ALA A 364 -0.99 -19.62 8.44
CA ALA A 364 -0.15 -19.85 9.62
C ALA A 364 -0.96 -20.07 10.90
N ALA A 365 -2.01 -19.27 11.12
CA ALA A 365 -2.88 -19.41 12.26
C ALA A 365 -3.64 -20.77 12.27
N THR A 366 -4.16 -21.14 11.12
CA THR A 366 -4.88 -22.42 10.97
C THR A 366 -3.94 -23.61 11.16
N GLU A 367 -2.72 -23.53 10.63
CA GLU A 367 -1.71 -24.57 10.74
C GLU A 367 -1.25 -24.77 12.18
N MET A 368 -1.02 -23.69 12.94
CA MET A 368 -0.70 -23.77 14.37
C MET A 368 -1.77 -24.55 15.14
N LEU A 369 -3.04 -24.27 14.88
CA LEU A 369 -4.15 -24.95 15.56
C LEU A 369 -4.27 -26.43 15.14
N ARG A 370 -4.08 -26.74 13.85
CA ARG A 370 -4.09 -28.12 13.34
C ARG A 370 -2.96 -28.96 13.94
N ASN A 371 -1.82 -28.31 14.24
CA ASN A 371 -0.70 -28.94 14.92
C ASN A 371 -0.86 -28.98 16.45
N GLY A 372 -2.05 -28.71 16.98
CA GLY A 372 -2.39 -28.83 18.39
C GLY A 372 -1.92 -27.67 19.27
N VAL A 373 -1.46 -26.55 18.69
CA VAL A 373 -1.11 -25.36 19.49
C VAL A 373 -2.36 -24.77 20.14
N PRO A 374 -2.41 -24.59 21.47
CA PRO A 374 -3.55 -23.99 22.15
C PRO A 374 -3.89 -22.60 21.64
N LEU A 375 -5.17 -22.23 21.66
CA LEU A 375 -5.70 -20.97 21.13
C LEU A 375 -5.03 -19.73 21.72
N ASP A 376 -4.75 -19.73 23.01
CA ASP A 376 -4.07 -18.64 23.72
C ASP A 376 -2.64 -18.50 23.24
N GLN A 377 -1.89 -19.59 23.11
CA GLN A 377 -0.52 -19.59 22.61
C GLN A 377 -0.45 -19.16 21.13
N ALA A 378 -1.34 -19.68 20.28
CA ALA A 378 -1.48 -19.22 18.91
C ALA A 378 -1.82 -17.72 18.86
N GLY A 379 -2.67 -17.24 19.75
CA GLY A 379 -3.00 -15.83 19.94
C GLY A 379 -1.78 -14.96 20.29
N LEU A 380 -0.90 -15.45 21.18
CA LEU A 380 0.34 -14.77 21.56
C LEU A 380 1.31 -14.66 20.39
N VAL A 381 1.59 -15.74 19.69
CA VAL A 381 2.47 -15.75 18.49
C VAL A 381 1.92 -14.79 17.42
N LEU A 382 0.63 -14.86 17.16
CA LEU A 382 -0.03 -13.98 16.19
C LEU A 382 -0.23 -12.55 16.71
N ARG A 383 0.02 -12.28 17.98
CA ARG A 383 -0.17 -10.97 18.62
C ARG A 383 -1.59 -10.44 18.43
N HIS A 384 -2.57 -11.29 18.76
CA HIS A 384 -3.97 -10.91 18.77
C HIS A 384 -4.29 -10.16 20.07
N ARG A 385 -5.16 -9.13 19.99
CA ARG A 385 -5.58 -8.34 21.16
C ARG A 385 -6.59 -9.06 22.03
N SER A 386 -7.32 -9.98 21.46
CA SER A 386 -8.34 -10.78 22.17
C SER A 386 -8.34 -12.19 21.61
N ILE A 387 -8.67 -13.15 22.45
CA ILE A 387 -8.79 -14.54 22.09
C ILE A 387 -9.88 -14.77 21.03
N ASP A 388 -10.93 -13.93 21.00
CA ASP A 388 -11.98 -14.01 19.99
C ASP A 388 -11.46 -13.89 18.56
N VAL A 389 -10.35 -13.18 18.37
CA VAL A 389 -9.72 -13.07 17.04
C VAL A 389 -9.09 -14.40 16.65
N THR A 390 -8.52 -15.13 17.63
CA THR A 390 -7.91 -16.44 17.40
C THR A 390 -8.99 -17.53 17.28
N ALA A 391 -10.06 -17.45 18.06
CA ALA A 391 -11.20 -18.37 18.00
C ALA A 391 -11.87 -18.46 16.61
N TYR A 392 -11.73 -17.41 15.78
CA TYR A 392 -12.15 -17.47 14.39
C TYR A 392 -11.50 -18.62 13.61
N TYR A 393 -10.24 -18.95 13.92
CA TYR A 393 -9.47 -19.99 13.22
C TYR A 393 -9.81 -21.40 13.72
N ALA A 394 -10.31 -21.56 14.95
CA ALA A 394 -10.74 -22.85 15.46
C ALA A 394 -11.82 -23.51 14.58
N LYS A 395 -12.59 -22.72 13.84
CA LYS A 395 -13.57 -23.21 12.86
C LYS A 395 -12.95 -23.93 11.66
N ALA A 396 -11.67 -23.75 11.39
CA ALA A 396 -11.00 -24.44 10.30
C ALA A 396 -10.57 -25.85 10.67
N ASP A 397 -10.58 -26.18 11.95
CA ASP A 397 -10.30 -27.53 12.43
C ASP A 397 -11.59 -28.38 12.42
N VAL A 398 -11.92 -28.86 11.22
CA VAL A 398 -13.09 -29.72 11.02
C VAL A 398 -12.95 -31.05 11.78
N ALA A 399 -11.73 -31.55 11.99
CA ALA A 399 -11.49 -32.80 12.70
C ALA A 399 -11.84 -32.64 14.20
N LEU A 400 -11.38 -31.54 14.81
CA LEU A 400 -11.72 -31.22 16.20
C LEU A 400 -13.23 -30.93 16.35
N LEU A 401 -13.82 -30.19 15.40
CA LEU A 401 -15.26 -29.90 15.43
C LEU A 401 -16.12 -31.17 15.31
N LYS A 402 -15.70 -32.16 14.55
CA LYS A 402 -16.40 -33.46 14.46
C LYS A 402 -16.37 -34.23 15.76
N GLN A 403 -15.34 -34.09 16.60
CA GLN A 403 -15.26 -34.78 17.90
C GLN A 403 -16.26 -34.24 18.93
N ILE A 404 -16.63 -32.96 18.81
CA ILE A 404 -17.53 -32.28 19.72
C ILE A 404 -18.96 -32.12 19.15
N ALA A 405 -19.12 -32.44 17.86
CA ALA A 405 -20.45 -32.38 17.23
C ALA A 405 -21.31 -33.51 17.76
N GLN A 406 -22.52 -33.20 18.21
CA GLN A 406 -23.51 -34.23 18.53
C GLN A 406 -23.88 -34.99 17.25
N PRO A 407 -24.12 -36.32 17.34
CA PRO A 407 -24.59 -37.07 16.18
C PRO A 407 -25.93 -36.48 15.72
N TRP A 408 -26.10 -36.41 14.40
CA TRP A 408 -27.35 -35.95 13.81
C TRP A 408 -28.49 -36.91 14.30
N PRO A 409 -29.63 -36.40 14.78
CA PRO A 409 -30.75 -37.26 15.12
C PRO A 409 -31.11 -38.11 13.92
N GLU A 410 -30.99 -39.43 14.04
CA GLU A 410 -31.51 -40.32 13.02
C GLU A 410 -32.97 -40.03 12.86
N ALA A 411 -33.44 -39.69 11.67
CA ALA A 411 -34.85 -39.64 11.38
C ALA A 411 -35.36 -41.07 11.57
N ASN A 412 -36.08 -41.32 12.67
CA ASN A 412 -36.84 -42.56 12.82
C ASN A 412 -37.74 -42.65 11.61
N ALA A 413 -37.42 -43.59 10.70
CA ALA A 413 -38.25 -43.97 9.59
C ALA A 413 -39.50 -44.68 10.07
#